data_cd706629338a7da7f7c8077c73c873c7
#
_entry.id   cd706629338a7da7f7c8077c73c873c7
#
_cell.length_a   1.000
_cell.length_b   1.000
_cell.length_c   1.000
_cell.angle_alpha   90.00
_cell.angle_beta   90.00
_cell.angle_gamma   90.00
#
_symmetry.space_group_name_H-M   'P 1'
#
loop_
_entity.id
_entity.type
_entity.pdbx_description
1 polymer ?
#
loop_
_entity_poly.entity_id
_entity_poly.type
_entity_poly.pdbx_seq_one_letter_code
_entity_poly.pdbx_strand_id
1 'polypeptide(L)'
;MKYQIVLLLLIVSLGGCGQRGTSNGNMQEEKPGTAVTLTHTAFGKIEKEIILSATTMYQNKSVVSAPIPAFITEVLVQPGSRVKAGDVLYRIESKEQHALGNGNHAVIPIKVERDGIVLDVQQQAGSYVTEGVCFAPLPKPEALYSKLMSLTNSNGMRTAEANVCWNCPTEPG
;
A
#
# COMPACT_ATOMS: atom_id res chain seq x y z
N MET A 1 13.23 14.97 -111.04
CA MET A 1 12.68 14.24 -109.87
C MET A 1 13.70 13.90 -108.79
N LYS A 2 14.99 13.67 -109.06
CA LYS A 2 15.99 13.29 -108.06
C LYS A 2 16.33 14.48 -107.11
N TYR A 3 16.34 15.68 -107.55
CA TYR A 3 16.66 16.88 -106.73
C TYR A 3 15.51 17.26 -105.74
N GLN A 4 14.30 16.94 -106.06
CA GLN A 4 13.15 17.17 -105.15
C GLN A 4 13.21 16.34 -103.90
N ILE A 5 13.71 15.12 -104.07
CA ILE A 5 13.83 14.18 -102.91
C ILE A 5 14.99 14.59 -101.97
N VAL A 6 16.11 15.06 -102.60
CA VAL A 6 17.27 15.55 -101.84
C VAL A 6 16.93 16.83 -101.09
N LEU A 7 16.14 17.74 -101.70
CA LEU A 7 15.69 18.97 -101.02
C LEU A 7 14.78 18.66 -99.84
N LEU A 8 13.89 17.67 -99.99
CA LEU A 8 12.96 17.26 -98.94
C LEU A 8 13.69 16.58 -97.79
N LEU A 9 14.73 15.80 -98.06
CA LEU A 9 15.62 15.18 -97.01
C LEU A 9 16.42 16.24 -96.25
N LEU A 10 16.85 17.31 -96.93
CA LEU A 10 17.62 18.39 -96.29
C LEU A 10 16.75 19.24 -95.35
N ILE A 11 15.46 19.42 -95.64
CA ILE A 11 14.50 20.17 -94.81
C ILE A 11 14.19 19.37 -93.55
N VAL A 12 14.10 18.04 -93.62
CA VAL A 12 13.85 17.16 -92.44
C VAL A 12 15.02 17.14 -91.45
N SER A 13 16.25 17.35 -91.98
CA SER A 13 17.45 17.34 -91.07
C SER A 13 17.64 18.65 -90.29
N LEU A 14 17.00 19.76 -90.68
CA LEU A 14 17.09 21.04 -89.95
C LEU A 14 15.98 21.25 -88.92
N GLY A 15 14.99 20.35 -88.83
CA GLY A 15 13.88 20.44 -87.86
C GLY A 15 14.17 19.88 -86.47
N GLY A 16 15.37 19.34 -86.27
CA GLY A 16 15.74 18.67 -85.05
C GLY A 16 16.53 19.50 -84.03
N CYS A 17 16.18 20.78 -83.89
CA CYS A 17 16.92 21.56 -82.87
C CYS A 17 16.00 22.05 -81.75
N GLY A 18 16.19 21.45 -80.65
CA GLY A 18 16.22 22.15 -79.39
C GLY A 18 14.93 22.51 -78.74
N GLN A 19 14.37 21.55 -78.09
CA GLN A 19 13.67 21.88 -76.84
C GLN A 19 14.72 21.79 -75.70
N ARG A 20 15.47 22.92 -75.55
CA ARG A 20 16.16 23.16 -74.31
C ARG A 20 15.06 23.38 -73.27
N GLY A 21 14.62 22.34 -72.63
CA GLY A 21 13.97 22.43 -71.32
C GLY A 21 14.90 23.17 -70.40
N THR A 22 14.62 24.42 -70.16
CA THR A 22 15.15 25.14 -69.03
C THR A 22 14.55 24.49 -67.78
N SER A 23 15.18 23.42 -67.33
CA SER A 23 14.96 23.00 -65.96
C SER A 23 15.54 24.13 -65.12
N ASN A 24 14.68 25.08 -64.76
CA ASN A 24 14.88 25.87 -63.56
C ASN A 24 14.91 24.81 -62.43
N GLY A 25 16.08 24.26 -62.21
CA GLY A 25 16.40 23.61 -60.97
C GLY A 25 16.38 24.68 -59.90
N ASN A 26 15.20 24.98 -59.40
CA ASN A 26 15.12 25.37 -58.02
C ASN A 26 15.70 24.18 -57.24
N MET A 27 17.01 24.21 -57.04
CA MET A 27 17.61 23.55 -55.91
C MET A 27 17.03 24.29 -54.70
N GLN A 28 15.83 23.90 -54.33
CA GLN A 28 15.34 24.08 -52.99
C GLN A 28 16.28 23.23 -52.19
N GLU A 29 17.25 23.91 -51.59
CA GLU A 29 18.08 23.35 -50.52
C GLU A 29 17.09 22.84 -49.47
N GLU A 30 16.72 21.58 -49.57
CA GLU A 30 15.94 20.91 -48.51
C GLU A 30 16.80 21.00 -47.26
N LYS A 31 16.58 22.05 -46.50
CA LYS A 31 17.06 22.12 -45.12
C LYS A 31 16.63 20.79 -44.46
N PRO A 32 17.56 20.03 -43.91
CA PRO A 32 17.21 18.80 -43.24
C PRO A 32 16.27 19.13 -42.08
N GLY A 33 14.98 18.99 -42.34
CA GLY A 33 13.93 19.18 -41.35
C GLY A 33 13.85 17.96 -40.47
N THR A 34 13.93 18.17 -39.19
CA THR A 34 13.63 17.08 -38.22
C THR A 34 12.16 16.73 -38.38
N ALA A 35 11.88 15.44 -38.57
CA ALA A 35 10.51 14.95 -38.59
C ALA A 35 9.86 15.20 -37.22
N VAL A 36 8.80 16.00 -37.20
CA VAL A 36 8.05 16.32 -35.98
C VAL A 36 6.61 15.84 -36.12
N THR A 37 6.11 15.26 -35.07
CA THR A 37 4.71 14.88 -34.96
C THR A 37 3.94 16.04 -34.32
N LEU A 38 2.97 16.59 -35.05
CA LEU A 38 2.08 17.59 -34.49
C LEU A 38 0.92 16.91 -33.78
N THR A 39 0.68 17.33 -32.55
CA THR A 39 -0.51 16.92 -31.82
C THR A 39 -1.28 18.14 -31.32
N HIS A 40 -2.57 17.99 -31.21
CA HIS A 40 -3.42 19.04 -30.69
C HIS A 40 -3.57 18.94 -29.19
N THR A 41 -3.58 20.07 -28.51
CA THR A 41 -3.92 20.15 -27.10
C THR A 41 -5.42 19.96 -26.92
N ALA A 42 -5.81 19.07 -26.03
CA ALA A 42 -7.20 18.88 -25.67
C ALA A 42 -7.37 19.21 -24.18
N PHE A 43 -8.49 19.84 -23.84
CA PHE A 43 -8.86 20.01 -22.44
C PHE A 43 -9.44 18.70 -21.92
N GLY A 44 -8.87 18.19 -20.83
CA GLY A 44 -9.31 16.95 -20.20
C GLY A 44 -9.05 17.00 -18.71
N LYS A 45 -9.80 16.18 -17.95
CA LYS A 45 -9.57 15.97 -16.52
C LYS A 45 -8.35 15.08 -16.37
N ILE A 46 -7.34 15.56 -15.66
CA ILE A 46 -6.16 14.77 -15.31
C ILE A 46 -6.38 14.23 -13.90
N GLU A 47 -6.42 12.91 -13.76
CA GLU A 47 -6.51 12.24 -12.48
C GLU A 47 -5.13 11.64 -12.16
N LYS A 48 -4.64 11.93 -10.96
CA LYS A 48 -3.42 11.32 -10.44
C LYS A 48 -3.81 10.28 -9.42
N GLU A 49 -3.59 9.03 -9.72
CA GLU A 49 -3.77 7.94 -8.77
C GLU A 49 -2.48 7.77 -7.94
N ILE A 50 -2.64 7.69 -6.63
CA ILE A 50 -1.54 7.46 -5.69
C ILE A 50 -1.88 6.22 -4.87
N ILE A 51 -1.07 5.20 -4.98
CA ILE A 51 -1.19 3.98 -4.15
C ILE A 51 -0.42 4.22 -2.87
N LEU A 52 -1.11 4.14 -1.73
CA LEU A 52 -0.54 4.30 -0.41
C LEU A 52 -0.63 2.98 0.37
N SER A 53 0.43 2.64 1.08
CA SER A 53 0.41 1.55 2.04
C SER A 53 -0.09 2.05 3.39
N ALA A 54 -1.03 1.32 3.99
CA ALA A 54 -1.57 1.64 5.30
C ALA A 54 -1.51 0.43 6.22
N THR A 55 -1.23 0.67 7.50
CA THR A 55 -1.30 -0.35 8.54
C THR A 55 -2.43 -0.02 9.49
N THR A 56 -3.31 -0.99 9.71
CA THR A 56 -4.42 -0.85 10.65
C THR A 56 -3.94 -1.17 12.05
N MET A 57 -4.24 -0.30 13.00
CA MET A 57 -3.89 -0.45 14.41
C MET A 57 -5.09 -0.19 15.30
N TYR A 58 -5.13 -0.87 16.43
CA TYR A 58 -6.12 -0.57 17.46
C TYR A 58 -5.67 0.63 18.29
N GLN A 59 -6.52 1.62 18.42
CA GLN A 59 -6.23 2.83 19.20
C GLN A 59 -6.14 2.53 20.70
N ASN A 60 -7.08 1.74 21.21
CA ASN A 60 -7.16 1.37 22.62
C ASN A 60 -6.83 -0.11 22.78
N LYS A 61 -5.74 -0.39 23.48
CA LYS A 61 -5.32 -1.73 23.86
C LYS A 61 -5.26 -1.81 25.36
N SER A 62 -6.03 -2.72 25.96
CA SER A 62 -5.82 -3.15 27.33
C SER A 62 -4.87 -4.35 27.31
N VAL A 63 -3.99 -4.45 28.29
CA VAL A 63 -3.06 -5.55 28.40
C VAL A 63 -3.34 -6.26 29.73
N VAL A 64 -3.57 -7.56 29.66
CA VAL A 64 -3.65 -8.39 30.86
C VAL A 64 -2.26 -8.93 31.15
N SER A 65 -1.74 -8.66 32.34
CA SER A 65 -0.41 -9.07 32.77
C SER A 65 -0.45 -9.87 34.08
N ALA A 66 0.62 -10.61 34.33
CA ALA A 66 0.78 -11.34 35.55
C ALA A 66 0.95 -10.40 36.75
N PRO A 67 0.11 -10.49 37.79
CA PRO A 67 0.25 -9.67 39.00
C PRO A 67 1.35 -10.14 39.97
N ILE A 68 1.73 -11.38 39.85
CA ILE A 68 2.77 -12.03 40.70
C ILE A 68 3.56 -13.05 39.89
N PRO A 69 4.77 -13.45 40.32
CA PRO A 69 5.48 -14.59 39.74
C PRO A 69 4.71 -15.89 39.97
N ALA A 70 4.38 -16.59 38.87
CA ALA A 70 3.47 -17.74 38.93
C ALA A 70 3.70 -18.75 37.82
N PHE A 71 3.14 -19.94 37.98
CA PHE A 71 2.99 -20.95 36.93
C PHE A 71 1.58 -20.91 36.38
N ILE A 72 1.45 -20.99 35.06
CA ILE A 72 0.14 -21.04 34.41
C ILE A 72 -0.37 -22.47 34.49
N THR A 73 -1.49 -22.65 35.17
CA THR A 73 -2.14 -23.97 35.26
C THR A 73 -3.07 -24.22 34.10
N GLU A 74 -3.80 -23.20 33.68
CA GLU A 74 -4.80 -23.35 32.62
C GLU A 74 -4.97 -22.05 31.84
N VAL A 75 -5.21 -22.19 30.51
CA VAL A 75 -5.54 -21.10 29.58
C VAL A 75 -6.95 -21.34 29.07
N LEU A 76 -7.87 -20.41 29.34
CA LEU A 76 -9.31 -20.57 29.07
C LEU A 76 -9.77 -19.83 27.81
N VAL A 77 -8.86 -19.16 27.12
CA VAL A 77 -9.19 -18.32 25.95
C VAL A 77 -8.33 -18.67 24.75
N GLN A 78 -8.82 -18.31 23.59
CA GLN A 78 -8.12 -18.49 22.31
C GLN A 78 -8.01 -17.15 21.57
N PRO A 79 -7.03 -16.98 20.69
CA PRO A 79 -6.96 -15.81 19.79
C PRO A 79 -8.28 -15.63 19.02
N GLY A 80 -8.78 -14.39 18.94
CA GLY A 80 -10.05 -14.07 18.33
C GLY A 80 -11.27 -14.16 19.24
N SER A 81 -11.16 -14.72 20.44
CA SER A 81 -12.28 -14.82 21.40
C SER A 81 -12.71 -13.44 21.89
N ARG A 82 -14.04 -13.23 21.96
CA ARG A 82 -14.62 -12.05 22.62
C ARG A 82 -14.78 -12.33 24.10
N VAL A 83 -14.31 -11.41 24.92
CA VAL A 83 -14.34 -11.50 26.37
C VAL A 83 -15.00 -10.29 26.98
N LYS A 84 -15.67 -10.46 28.09
CA LYS A 84 -16.33 -9.39 28.86
C LYS A 84 -15.58 -9.15 30.16
N ALA A 85 -15.76 -7.96 30.72
CA ALA A 85 -15.24 -7.65 32.02
C ALA A 85 -15.71 -8.67 33.06
N GLY A 86 -14.77 -9.24 33.81
CA GLY A 86 -14.99 -10.30 34.78
C GLY A 86 -14.72 -11.72 34.29
N ASP A 87 -14.61 -11.95 32.97
CA ASP A 87 -14.27 -13.27 32.43
C ASP A 87 -12.87 -13.69 32.85
N VAL A 88 -12.69 -14.99 33.10
CA VAL A 88 -11.40 -15.58 33.49
C VAL A 88 -10.65 -15.99 32.23
N LEU A 89 -9.45 -15.42 32.03
CA LEU A 89 -8.59 -15.76 30.90
C LEU A 89 -7.59 -16.88 31.23
N TYR A 90 -6.98 -16.77 32.42
CA TYR A 90 -5.93 -17.67 32.88
C TYR A 90 -6.17 -18.08 34.30
N ARG A 91 -5.69 -19.26 34.64
CA ARG A 91 -5.54 -19.70 36.01
C ARG A 91 -4.06 -19.86 36.29
N ILE A 92 -3.59 -19.27 37.38
CA ILE A 92 -2.20 -19.29 37.77
C ILE A 92 -2.04 -19.85 39.19
N GLU A 93 -0.91 -20.44 39.45
CA GLU A 93 -0.47 -20.89 40.78
C GLU A 93 0.77 -20.10 41.18
N SER A 94 0.79 -19.53 42.39
CA SER A 94 1.97 -18.76 42.82
C SER A 94 3.20 -19.67 42.94
N LYS A 95 4.38 -19.09 42.73
CA LYS A 95 5.65 -19.80 42.80
C LYS A 95 5.85 -20.46 44.18
N GLU A 96 5.43 -19.79 45.24
CA GLU A 96 5.56 -20.28 46.63
C GLU A 96 4.70 -21.51 46.85
N GLN A 97 3.46 -21.51 46.35
CA GLN A 97 2.57 -22.66 46.48
C GLN A 97 3.02 -23.85 45.66
N HIS A 98 3.50 -23.59 44.47
CA HIS A 98 4.07 -24.64 43.62
C HIS A 98 5.29 -25.31 44.28
N ALA A 99 6.13 -24.53 44.98
CA ALA A 99 7.30 -25.04 45.66
C ALA A 99 6.96 -25.88 46.92
N LEU A 100 5.83 -25.58 47.59
CA LEU A 100 5.42 -26.28 48.79
C LEU A 100 4.85 -27.69 48.53
N GLY A 101 4.37 -27.98 47.32
CA GLY A 101 3.95 -29.32 46.91
C GLY A 101 2.82 -29.96 47.72
N ASN A 102 2.10 -29.19 48.54
CA ASN A 102 1.16 -29.72 49.55
C ASN A 102 -0.19 -30.18 48.97
N GLY A 103 -0.29 -30.37 47.66
CA GLY A 103 -1.52 -30.86 47.02
C GLY A 103 -2.73 -29.90 47.03
N ASN A 104 -2.66 -28.83 47.81
CA ASN A 104 -3.67 -27.81 47.90
C ASN A 104 -3.28 -26.62 47.02
N HIS A 105 -3.39 -26.80 45.69
CA HIS A 105 -3.06 -25.79 44.70
C HIS A 105 -4.11 -24.68 44.71
N ALA A 106 -3.90 -23.60 45.45
CA ALA A 106 -4.77 -22.44 45.39
C ALA A 106 -4.54 -21.74 44.05
N VAL A 107 -5.46 -21.96 43.14
CA VAL A 107 -5.43 -21.37 41.78
C VAL A 107 -6.02 -19.98 41.82
N ILE A 108 -5.27 -19.01 41.32
CA ILE A 108 -5.66 -17.61 41.24
C ILE A 108 -6.23 -17.35 39.81
N PRO A 109 -7.51 -16.98 39.69
CA PRO A 109 -8.07 -16.64 38.38
C PRO A 109 -7.66 -15.23 37.95
N ILE A 110 -7.10 -15.10 36.76
CA ILE A 110 -6.81 -13.82 36.14
C ILE A 110 -8.01 -13.41 35.29
N LYS A 111 -8.66 -12.33 35.72
CA LYS A 111 -9.90 -11.80 35.12
C LYS A 111 -9.62 -10.60 34.23
N VAL A 112 -10.47 -10.43 33.23
CA VAL A 112 -10.48 -9.25 32.37
C VAL A 112 -11.14 -8.08 33.11
N GLU A 113 -10.54 -6.90 33.01
CA GLU A 113 -11.11 -5.68 33.58
C GLU A 113 -12.10 -4.98 32.63
N ARG A 114 -11.95 -5.18 31.34
CA ARG A 114 -12.74 -4.51 30.28
C ARG A 114 -13.06 -5.45 29.13
N ASP A 115 -14.19 -5.21 28.49
CA ASP A 115 -14.59 -5.94 27.30
C ASP A 115 -13.57 -5.76 26.17
N GLY A 116 -13.35 -6.81 25.39
CA GLY A 116 -12.39 -6.77 24.28
C GLY A 116 -12.39 -8.05 23.44
N ILE A 117 -11.45 -8.09 22.53
CA ILE A 117 -11.13 -9.27 21.73
C ILE A 117 -9.71 -9.69 22.05
N VAL A 118 -9.50 -10.96 22.34
CA VAL A 118 -8.15 -11.53 22.55
C VAL A 118 -7.43 -11.53 21.20
N LEU A 119 -6.38 -10.69 21.03
CA LEU A 119 -5.62 -10.69 19.78
C LEU A 119 -4.71 -11.91 19.68
N ASP A 120 -4.02 -12.17 20.76
CA ASP A 120 -3.01 -13.22 20.82
C ASP A 120 -2.92 -13.77 22.26
N VAL A 121 -2.48 -15.02 22.37
CA VAL A 121 -2.24 -15.71 23.63
C VAL A 121 -0.74 -15.96 23.71
N GLN A 122 -0.03 -15.13 24.47
CA GLN A 122 1.43 -15.15 24.50
C GLN A 122 2.00 -16.23 25.41
N GLN A 123 1.20 -16.72 26.35
CA GLN A 123 1.65 -17.67 27.37
C GLN A 123 0.79 -18.95 27.33
N GLN A 124 1.42 -20.09 27.54
CA GLN A 124 0.78 -21.40 27.51
C GLN A 124 0.71 -22.02 28.89
N ALA A 125 -0.20 -22.98 29.08
CA ALA A 125 -0.27 -23.78 30.32
C ALA A 125 1.08 -24.50 30.58
N GLY A 126 1.50 -24.52 31.83
CA GLY A 126 2.79 -25.05 32.26
C GLY A 126 3.96 -24.06 32.23
N SER A 127 3.77 -22.87 31.63
CA SER A 127 4.81 -21.85 31.59
C SER A 127 4.96 -21.13 32.93
N TYR A 128 6.19 -20.79 33.29
CA TYR A 128 6.50 -19.89 34.40
C TYR A 128 6.52 -18.44 33.88
N VAL A 129 5.89 -17.54 34.62
CA VAL A 129 5.83 -16.11 34.30
C VAL A 129 6.30 -15.28 35.50
N THR A 130 6.97 -14.18 35.20
CA THR A 130 7.33 -13.17 36.20
C THR A 130 6.25 -12.07 36.25
N GLU A 131 6.26 -11.29 37.33
CA GLU A 131 5.38 -10.12 37.45
C GLU A 131 5.51 -9.20 36.26
N GLY A 132 4.39 -8.67 35.74
CA GLY A 132 4.33 -7.74 34.60
C GLY A 132 4.38 -8.40 33.23
N VAL A 133 4.61 -9.71 33.11
CA VAL A 133 4.59 -10.39 31.82
C VAL A 133 3.20 -10.32 31.20
N CYS A 134 3.13 -9.91 29.93
CA CYS A 134 1.90 -9.85 29.18
C CYS A 134 1.33 -11.24 28.89
N PHE A 135 0.07 -11.45 29.22
CA PHE A 135 -0.68 -12.65 28.88
C PHE A 135 -1.39 -12.50 27.55
N ALA A 136 -2.18 -11.44 27.41
CA ALA A 136 -2.97 -11.22 26.21
C ALA A 136 -3.24 -9.72 26.01
N PRO A 137 -3.00 -9.17 24.82
CA PRO A 137 -3.48 -7.86 24.45
C PRO A 137 -4.97 -7.93 24.10
N LEU A 138 -5.75 -7.01 24.67
CA LEU A 138 -7.20 -6.90 24.52
C LEU A 138 -7.57 -5.54 23.92
N PRO A 139 -7.56 -5.37 22.61
CA PRO A 139 -8.05 -4.17 21.99
C PRO A 139 -9.58 -4.12 22.04
N LYS A 140 -10.12 -2.88 22.06
CA LYS A 140 -11.52 -2.65 21.78
C LYS A 140 -11.77 -2.70 20.26
N PRO A 141 -12.76 -3.45 19.77
CA PRO A 141 -13.02 -3.57 18.34
C PRO A 141 -13.53 -2.26 17.69
N GLU A 142 -14.01 -1.31 18.50
CA GLU A 142 -14.65 -0.07 18.04
C GLU A 142 -13.66 1.03 17.63
N ALA A 143 -12.39 0.88 17.97
CA ALA A 143 -11.38 1.92 17.75
C ALA A 143 -10.25 1.42 16.84
N LEU A 144 -10.60 1.07 15.61
CA LEU A 144 -9.64 0.80 14.55
C LEU A 144 -9.27 2.12 13.84
N TYR A 145 -8.00 2.45 13.79
CA TYR A 145 -7.50 3.49 12.89
C TYR A 145 -6.45 2.94 11.95
N SER A 146 -6.41 3.43 10.73
CA SER A 146 -5.36 3.08 9.80
C SER A 146 -4.32 4.18 9.78
N LYS A 147 -3.09 3.81 10.11
CA LYS A 147 -1.93 4.69 9.97
C LYS A 147 -1.44 4.60 8.53
N LEU A 148 -1.65 5.66 7.76
CA LEU A 148 -1.07 5.79 6.43
C LEU A 148 0.43 6.03 6.59
N MET A 149 1.24 5.16 6.01
CA MET A 149 2.66 5.42 5.87
C MET A 149 2.84 6.44 4.74
N SER A 150 3.26 7.64 5.11
CA SER A 150 3.69 8.65 4.16
C SER A 150 4.95 8.15 3.43
N LEU A 151 4.81 7.81 2.16
CA LEU A 151 5.96 7.68 1.28
C LEU A 151 6.43 9.10 0.96
N THR A 152 7.54 9.50 1.52
CA THR A 152 8.25 10.71 1.10
C THR A 152 8.66 10.50 -0.36
N ASN A 153 7.93 11.14 -1.27
CA ASN A 153 8.36 11.24 -2.65
C ASN A 153 9.58 12.15 -2.70
N SER A 154 10.56 11.79 -3.53
CA SER A 154 11.84 12.50 -3.74
C SER A 154 11.71 14.00 -4.07
N ASN A 155 10.51 14.53 -4.22
CA ASN A 155 10.22 15.93 -4.49
C ASN A 155 9.80 16.75 -3.25
N GLY A 156 10.03 16.26 -2.03
CA GLY A 156 9.87 17.08 -0.82
C GLY A 156 8.42 17.48 -0.47
N MET A 157 7.42 16.92 -1.14
CA MET A 157 6.01 17.14 -0.80
C MET A 157 5.68 16.33 0.47
N ARG A 158 5.50 17.03 1.58
CA ARG A 158 5.01 16.45 2.83
C ARG A 158 3.56 16.00 2.59
N THR A 159 3.36 14.70 2.45
CA THR A 159 2.02 14.12 2.53
C THR A 159 1.57 14.18 3.98
N ALA A 160 0.45 14.84 4.22
CA ALA A 160 -0.15 14.90 5.55
C ALA A 160 -0.46 13.49 6.05
N GLU A 161 -0.15 13.21 7.31
CA GLU A 161 -0.62 11.99 7.98
C GLU A 161 -2.14 12.08 8.08
N ALA A 162 -2.85 11.39 7.22
CA ALA A 162 -4.29 11.28 7.30
C ALA A 162 -4.62 10.10 8.21
N ASN A 163 -5.05 10.38 9.42
CA ASN A 163 -5.68 9.39 10.29
C ASN A 163 -7.09 9.14 9.77
N VAL A 164 -7.28 8.06 9.03
CA VAL A 164 -8.62 7.64 8.61
C VAL A 164 -9.20 6.76 9.69
N CYS A 165 -10.15 7.28 10.42
CA CYS A 165 -10.92 6.54 11.40
C CYS A 165 -12.04 5.77 10.68
N TRP A 166 -11.98 4.45 10.70
CA TRP A 166 -13.06 3.60 10.26
C TRP A 166 -14.02 3.42 11.45
N ASN A 167 -15.20 3.95 11.35
CA ASN A 167 -16.23 3.87 12.41
C ASN A 167 -15.98 4.77 13.65
N CYS A 168 -15.53 6.02 13.42
CA CYS A 168 -15.65 7.03 14.46
C CYS A 168 -17.13 7.29 14.73
N PRO A 169 -17.59 7.25 16.01
CA PRO A 169 -18.89 7.78 16.33
C PRO A 169 -18.88 9.26 15.93
N THR A 170 -19.79 9.65 15.05
CA THR A 170 -20.06 11.05 14.73
C THR A 170 -20.47 11.71 16.03
N GLU A 171 -19.63 12.59 16.57
CA GLU A 171 -20.07 13.48 17.63
C GLU A 171 -21.27 14.26 17.11
N PRO A 172 -22.41 14.28 17.83
CA PRO A 172 -23.51 15.17 17.50
C PRO A 172 -23.03 16.59 17.80
N GLY A 173 -22.96 17.42 16.74
CA GLY A 173 -22.74 18.86 16.84
C GLY A 173 -23.95 19.58 17.43
#